data_c883a1d4a8db2ae9bff95facc41d9ce2
#
_entry.id   c883a1d4a8db2ae9bff95facc41d9ce2
#
_cell.length_a   1.000
_cell.length_b   1.000
_cell.length_c   1.000
_cell.angle_alpha   90.00
_cell.angle_beta   90.00
_cell.angle_gamma   90.00
#
_symmetry.space_group_name_H-M   'P 1'
#
loop_
_entity.id
_entity.type
_entity.pdbx_description
1 polymer ?
#
loop_
_entity_poly.entity_id
_entity_poly.type
_entity_poly.pdbx_seq_one_letter_code
_entity_poly.pdbx_strand_id
1 'polypeptide(L)'
;RPRGAADTHATSSPSMDISKASNFERMIFDALGHDADRTRDLFGTQVKHGGFSLDDDTLSHITSDFGFASGTSTHADRVDTIKQVDDEYGVLVDPHTADGVFVAQQFADEVDTPIVVLETALPVKFAETIREATGREPEVPERFATIMDAERHVEDLPNDADTVKAFIADAIDHTDV
;
A
#
# COMPACT_ATOMS: atom_id res chain seq x y z
N ARG A 1 1.74 8.91 13.94
CA ARG A 1 1.32 10.26 13.55
C ARG A 1 1.15 10.32 12.04
N PRO A 2 -0.02 10.70 11.51
CA PRO A 2 -0.20 10.91 10.08
C PRO A 2 0.80 11.96 9.56
N ARG A 3 1.43 11.67 8.42
CA ARG A 3 2.39 12.60 7.79
C ARG A 3 1.65 13.62 6.94
N GLY A 4 2.20 14.84 6.84
CA GLY A 4 1.76 15.80 5.84
C GLY A 4 2.25 15.40 4.44
N ALA A 5 1.63 15.96 3.38
CA ALA A 5 2.05 15.65 2.01
C ALA A 5 3.53 15.96 1.73
N ALA A 6 4.10 16.95 2.43
CA ALA A 6 5.52 17.31 2.33
C ALA A 6 6.46 16.26 2.96
N ASP A 7 5.95 15.36 3.79
CA ASP A 7 6.73 14.33 4.46
C ASP A 7 6.66 12.98 3.72
N THR A 8 5.97 12.92 2.57
CA THR A 8 5.88 11.71 1.75
C THR A 8 7.08 11.63 0.83
N HIS A 9 7.83 10.55 0.93
CA HIS A 9 8.99 10.30 0.09
C HIS A 9 8.62 9.32 -1.01
N ALA A 10 9.12 9.54 -2.23
CA ALA A 10 9.04 8.55 -3.29
C ALA A 10 10.05 7.44 -3.01
N THR A 11 9.55 6.20 -2.94
CA THR A 11 10.37 5.02 -2.68
C THR A 11 10.22 3.98 -3.80
N SER A 12 10.99 2.89 -3.75
CA SER A 12 10.81 1.74 -4.64
C SER A 12 9.57 0.88 -4.31
N SER A 13 8.80 1.28 -3.30
CA SER A 13 7.51 0.69 -2.93
C SER A 13 6.40 1.76 -3.00
N PRO A 14 6.06 2.27 -4.20
CA PRO A 14 5.25 3.48 -4.35
C PRO A 14 3.84 3.36 -3.78
N SER A 15 3.26 2.18 -3.69
CA SER A 15 1.94 2.00 -3.06
C SER A 15 1.96 2.21 -1.54
N MET A 16 3.15 2.21 -0.93
CA MET A 16 3.35 2.54 0.49
C MET A 16 3.64 4.03 0.70
N ASP A 17 3.86 4.80 -0.37
CA ASP A 17 4.18 6.24 -0.35
C ASP A 17 2.90 7.06 -0.18
N ILE A 18 2.12 6.77 0.86
CA ILE A 18 0.85 7.43 1.16
C ILE A 18 0.89 8.14 2.51
N SER A 19 0.46 9.41 2.50
CA SER A 19 0.37 10.23 3.72
C SER A 19 -0.90 9.94 4.53
N LYS A 20 -1.98 9.50 3.87
CA LYS A 20 -3.28 9.21 4.47
C LYS A 20 -3.82 7.88 3.96
N ALA A 21 -3.64 6.84 4.76
CA ALA A 21 -4.17 5.51 4.45
C ALA A 21 -5.62 5.38 4.92
N SER A 22 -6.56 5.16 3.99
CA SER A 22 -7.99 4.99 4.30
C SER A 22 -8.27 3.74 5.14
N ASN A 23 -7.47 2.69 4.98
CA ASN A 23 -7.58 1.50 5.82
C ASN A 23 -7.16 1.76 7.26
N PHE A 24 -6.20 2.65 7.50
CA PHE A 24 -5.82 3.08 8.85
C PHE A 24 -6.97 3.81 9.55
N GLU A 25 -7.69 4.68 8.85
CA GLU A 25 -8.90 5.34 9.39
C GLU A 25 -9.95 4.31 9.81
N ARG A 26 -10.17 3.27 9.02
CA ARG A 26 -11.11 2.18 9.34
C ARG A 26 -10.68 1.41 10.57
N MET A 27 -9.42 1.05 10.69
CA MET A 27 -8.88 0.37 11.88
C MET A 27 -9.07 1.23 13.14
N ILE A 28 -8.80 2.52 13.07
CA ILE A 28 -9.01 3.43 14.21
C ILE A 28 -10.48 3.57 14.56
N PHE A 29 -11.38 3.62 13.57
CA PHE A 29 -12.82 3.62 13.81
C PHE A 29 -13.27 2.39 14.60
N ASP A 30 -12.78 1.20 14.23
CA ASP A 30 -13.07 -0.04 14.96
C ASP A 30 -12.48 0.00 16.38
N ALA A 31 -11.23 0.43 16.53
CA ALA A 31 -10.57 0.53 17.84
C ALA A 31 -11.23 1.56 18.79
N LEU A 32 -11.92 2.56 18.24
CA LEU A 32 -12.70 3.55 18.99
C LEU A 32 -14.14 3.08 19.27
N GLY A 33 -14.48 1.83 19.04
CA GLY A 33 -15.82 1.29 19.26
C GLY A 33 -16.87 1.90 18.35
N HIS A 34 -16.49 2.23 17.11
CA HIS A 34 -17.34 2.84 16.09
C HIS A 34 -17.79 4.28 16.42
N ASP A 35 -17.00 5.01 17.23
CA ASP A 35 -17.24 6.42 17.52
C ASP A 35 -16.93 7.29 16.29
N ALA A 36 -18.00 7.58 15.51
CA ALA A 36 -17.91 8.36 14.27
C ALA A 36 -17.50 9.82 14.52
N ASP A 37 -17.90 10.41 15.64
CA ASP A 37 -17.61 11.81 15.95
C ASP A 37 -16.13 11.97 16.34
N ARG A 38 -15.62 11.07 17.17
CA ARG A 38 -14.18 11.03 17.52
C ARG A 38 -13.33 10.74 16.29
N THR A 39 -13.72 9.79 15.45
CA THR A 39 -13.00 9.48 14.19
C THR A 39 -12.98 10.70 13.26
N ARG A 40 -14.11 11.37 13.09
CA ARG A 40 -14.21 12.60 12.27
C ARG A 40 -13.32 13.72 12.82
N ASP A 41 -13.26 13.89 14.13
CA ASP A 41 -12.37 14.88 14.74
C ASP A 41 -10.89 14.54 14.46
N LEU A 42 -10.48 13.30 14.69
CA LEU A 42 -9.10 12.86 14.46
C LEU A 42 -8.67 13.06 12.99
N PHE A 43 -9.42 12.49 12.03
CA PHE A 43 -9.04 12.47 10.63
C PHE A 43 -9.47 13.71 9.83
N GLY A 44 -10.57 14.35 10.23
CA GLY A 44 -11.10 15.55 9.59
C GLY A 44 -10.49 16.84 10.11
N THR A 45 -10.33 16.96 11.42
CA THR A 45 -9.88 18.19 12.08
C THR A 45 -8.42 18.14 12.47
N GLN A 46 -8.02 17.20 13.32
CA GLN A 46 -6.67 17.16 13.88
C GLN A 46 -5.58 16.88 12.85
N VAL A 47 -5.85 16.02 11.85
CA VAL A 47 -4.91 15.76 10.74
C VAL A 47 -4.58 17.04 9.97
N LYS A 48 -5.56 17.93 9.76
CA LYS A 48 -5.34 19.23 9.09
C LYS A 48 -4.45 20.17 9.89
N HIS A 49 -4.39 20.01 11.22
CA HIS A 49 -3.59 20.82 12.13
C HIS A 49 -2.29 20.15 12.58
N GLY A 50 -1.83 19.16 11.84
CA GLY A 50 -0.51 18.53 12.04
C GLY A 50 -0.55 17.10 12.57
N GLY A 51 -1.71 16.49 12.66
CA GLY A 51 -1.89 15.10 13.07
C GLY A 51 -2.47 14.95 14.47
N PHE A 52 -2.62 13.69 14.91
CA PHE A 52 -3.10 13.33 16.23
C PHE A 52 -2.23 12.26 16.87
N SER A 53 -2.40 12.06 18.15
CA SER A 53 -1.88 10.91 18.89
C SER A 53 -3.04 10.17 19.54
N LEU A 54 -2.95 8.86 19.59
CA LEU A 54 -3.87 8.04 20.37
C LEU A 54 -3.45 8.05 21.83
N ASP A 55 -4.41 7.93 22.72
CA ASP A 55 -4.14 7.68 24.14
C ASP A 55 -3.62 6.26 24.34
N ASP A 56 -2.98 6.02 25.50
CA ASP A 56 -2.35 4.75 25.83
C ASP A 56 -3.36 3.59 25.89
N ASP A 57 -4.58 3.85 26.34
CA ASP A 57 -5.65 2.85 26.40
C ASP A 57 -6.07 2.40 25.00
N THR A 58 -6.28 3.33 24.08
CA THR A 58 -6.60 3.02 22.66
C THR A 58 -5.43 2.29 22.00
N LEU A 59 -4.19 2.71 22.25
CA LEU A 59 -3.02 2.05 21.69
C LEU A 59 -2.86 0.62 22.24
N SER A 60 -3.06 0.44 23.54
CA SER A 60 -3.05 -0.88 24.18
C SER A 60 -4.14 -1.79 23.61
N HIS A 61 -5.35 -1.26 23.38
CA HIS A 61 -6.42 -2.00 22.75
C HIS A 61 -6.06 -2.48 21.33
N ILE A 62 -5.44 -1.60 20.52
CA ILE A 62 -4.97 -1.96 19.17
C ILE A 62 -3.94 -3.08 19.22
N THR A 63 -2.98 -3.03 20.13
CA THR A 63 -1.89 -4.00 20.20
C THR A 63 -2.30 -5.31 20.88
N SER A 64 -3.05 -5.24 21.99
CA SER A 64 -3.38 -6.43 22.79
C SER A 64 -4.65 -7.14 22.33
N ASP A 65 -5.73 -6.39 22.03
CA ASP A 65 -7.02 -7.00 21.74
C ASP A 65 -7.20 -7.26 20.24
N PHE A 66 -6.71 -6.35 19.37
CA PHE A 66 -6.69 -6.56 17.93
C PHE A 66 -5.42 -7.28 17.44
N GLY A 67 -4.38 -7.36 18.25
CA GLY A 67 -3.14 -8.07 17.92
C GLY A 67 -2.32 -7.41 16.80
N PHE A 68 -2.47 -6.09 16.58
CA PHE A 68 -1.69 -5.40 15.56
C PHE A 68 -0.25 -5.15 16.03
N ALA A 69 0.69 -5.47 15.14
CA ALA A 69 2.09 -5.09 15.24
C ALA A 69 2.52 -4.35 13.96
N SER A 70 3.63 -3.65 14.01
CA SER A 70 4.16 -2.93 12.87
C SER A 70 5.68 -2.98 12.81
N GLY A 71 6.23 -2.85 11.62
CA GLY A 71 7.66 -2.73 11.36
C GLY A 71 7.94 -1.74 10.25
N THR A 72 9.23 -1.51 9.99
CA THR A 72 9.70 -0.62 8.94
C THR A 72 10.65 -1.38 8.03
N SER A 73 10.49 -1.23 6.73
CA SER A 73 11.40 -1.74 5.69
C SER A 73 11.99 -0.57 4.93
N THR A 74 13.32 -0.60 4.76
CA THR A 74 14.05 0.37 3.93
C THR A 74 14.21 -0.15 2.50
N HIS A 75 14.76 0.69 1.60
CA HIS A 75 15.09 0.24 0.25
C HIS A 75 16.09 -0.92 0.26
N ALA A 76 17.11 -0.85 1.11
CA ALA A 76 18.10 -1.93 1.22
C ALA A 76 17.46 -3.23 1.72
N ASP A 77 16.64 -3.17 2.79
CA ASP A 77 15.93 -4.35 3.30
C ASP A 77 15.05 -4.99 2.23
N ARG A 78 14.40 -4.18 1.41
CA ARG A 78 13.53 -4.61 0.30
C ARG A 78 14.31 -5.33 -0.79
N VAL A 79 15.42 -4.74 -1.25
CA VAL A 79 16.30 -5.33 -2.28
C VAL A 79 16.89 -6.65 -1.78
N ASP A 80 17.39 -6.67 -0.54
CA ASP A 80 17.96 -7.88 0.07
C ASP A 80 16.88 -8.97 0.25
N THR A 81 15.66 -8.60 0.65
CA THR A 81 14.56 -9.57 0.81
C THR A 81 14.12 -10.17 -0.53
N ILE A 82 13.99 -9.35 -1.58
CA ILE A 82 13.68 -9.86 -2.94
C ILE A 82 14.72 -10.89 -3.35
N LYS A 83 16.01 -10.54 -3.19
CA LYS A 83 17.10 -11.43 -3.54
C LYS A 83 17.08 -12.71 -2.70
N GLN A 84 16.89 -12.61 -1.39
CA GLN A 84 16.84 -13.77 -0.49
C GLN A 84 15.71 -14.73 -0.87
N VAL A 85 14.49 -14.23 -1.09
CA VAL A 85 13.34 -15.07 -1.45
C VAL A 85 13.56 -15.75 -2.80
N ASP A 86 14.15 -15.05 -3.76
CA ASP A 86 14.51 -15.63 -5.05
C ASP A 86 15.57 -16.73 -4.92
N ASP A 87 16.65 -16.47 -4.18
CA ASP A 87 17.77 -17.42 -4.01
C ASP A 87 17.35 -18.67 -3.21
N GLU A 88 16.52 -18.53 -2.17
CA GLU A 88 16.15 -19.64 -1.29
C GLU A 88 14.97 -20.47 -1.82
N TYR A 89 13.97 -19.80 -2.43
CA TYR A 89 12.72 -20.45 -2.81
C TYR A 89 12.44 -20.44 -4.32
N GLY A 90 13.23 -19.73 -5.13
CA GLY A 90 12.98 -19.56 -6.55
C GLY A 90 11.71 -18.77 -6.86
N VAL A 91 11.26 -17.94 -5.92
CA VAL A 91 10.04 -17.12 -6.02
C VAL A 91 10.44 -15.66 -6.12
N LEU A 92 9.99 -14.99 -7.15
CA LEU A 92 10.20 -13.57 -7.34
C LEU A 92 9.02 -12.80 -6.78
N VAL A 93 9.26 -11.95 -5.78
CA VAL A 93 8.24 -11.11 -5.15
C VAL A 93 8.41 -9.65 -5.54
N ASP A 94 7.31 -8.89 -5.59
CA ASP A 94 7.34 -7.45 -5.82
C ASP A 94 7.84 -6.68 -4.57
N PRO A 95 8.27 -5.41 -4.73
CA PRO A 95 8.82 -4.62 -3.62
C PRO A 95 7.87 -4.46 -2.42
N HIS A 96 6.56 -4.39 -2.65
CA HIS A 96 5.59 -4.24 -1.57
C HIS A 96 5.41 -5.55 -0.80
N THR A 97 5.40 -6.68 -1.51
CA THR A 97 5.40 -8.02 -0.91
C THR A 97 6.68 -8.24 -0.11
N ALA A 98 7.83 -7.79 -0.63
CA ALA A 98 9.10 -7.86 0.08
C ALA A 98 9.08 -7.06 1.40
N ASP A 99 8.46 -5.89 1.44
CA ASP A 99 8.24 -5.14 2.69
C ASP A 99 7.46 -5.98 3.72
N GLY A 100 6.41 -6.65 3.27
CA GLY A 100 5.61 -7.55 4.11
C GLY A 100 6.41 -8.74 4.62
N VAL A 101 7.19 -9.39 3.76
CA VAL A 101 8.06 -10.54 4.13
C VAL A 101 9.11 -10.09 5.14
N PHE A 102 9.82 -8.99 4.89
CA PHE A 102 10.83 -8.47 5.80
C PHE A 102 10.29 -8.19 7.19
N VAL A 103 9.12 -7.54 7.28
CA VAL A 103 8.49 -7.27 8.57
C VAL A 103 7.96 -8.55 9.22
N ALA A 104 7.35 -9.45 8.46
CA ALA A 104 6.84 -10.72 8.97
C ALA A 104 7.95 -11.59 9.60
N GLN A 105 9.14 -11.61 9.00
CA GLN A 105 10.31 -12.33 9.53
C GLN A 105 10.74 -11.86 10.93
N GLN A 106 10.50 -10.59 11.26
CA GLN A 106 10.83 -10.04 12.58
C GLN A 106 9.96 -10.62 13.70
N PHE A 107 8.78 -11.12 13.36
CA PHE A 107 7.81 -11.71 14.30
C PHE A 107 7.72 -13.25 14.20
N ALA A 108 8.54 -13.88 13.36
CA ALA A 108 8.44 -15.31 13.10
C ALA A 108 8.61 -16.18 14.36
N ASP A 109 9.47 -15.76 15.29
CA ASP A 109 9.74 -16.45 16.55
C ASP A 109 8.76 -16.06 17.68
N GLU A 110 7.87 -15.10 17.44
CA GLU A 110 6.91 -14.61 18.45
C GLU A 110 5.54 -15.30 18.34
N VAL A 111 5.30 -16.04 17.26
CA VAL A 111 4.01 -16.70 17.00
C VAL A 111 4.19 -18.18 16.66
N ASP A 112 3.32 -19.04 17.20
CA ASP A 112 3.33 -20.49 16.94
C ASP A 112 2.55 -20.89 15.67
N THR A 113 1.94 -19.92 15.00
CA THR A 113 1.11 -20.14 13.80
C THR A 113 1.83 -19.66 12.54
N PRO A 114 1.55 -20.25 11.37
CA PRO A 114 2.08 -19.76 10.11
C PRO A 114 1.71 -18.28 9.87
N ILE A 115 2.70 -17.47 9.48
CA ILE A 115 2.45 -16.10 9.05
C ILE A 115 2.16 -16.12 7.55
N VAL A 116 1.05 -15.51 7.14
CA VAL A 116 0.66 -15.37 5.74
C VAL A 116 0.96 -13.94 5.28
N VAL A 117 1.85 -13.80 4.31
CA VAL A 117 2.14 -12.52 3.66
C VAL A 117 1.33 -12.44 2.37
N LEU A 118 0.57 -11.34 2.20
CA LEU A 118 -0.25 -11.14 1.01
C LEU A 118 0.62 -10.56 -0.12
N GLU A 119 0.65 -11.25 -1.26
CA GLU A 119 1.20 -10.70 -2.49
C GLU A 119 0.26 -9.61 -3.03
N THR A 120 0.80 -8.43 -3.31
CA THR A 120 0.01 -7.25 -3.64
C THR A 120 0.13 -6.81 -5.09
N ALA A 121 1.19 -7.21 -5.79
CA ALA A 121 1.44 -6.85 -7.19
C ALA A 121 2.35 -7.86 -7.89
N LEU A 122 2.39 -7.78 -9.22
CA LEU A 122 3.31 -8.59 -10.00
C LEU A 122 4.69 -7.94 -10.06
N PRO A 123 5.79 -8.70 -9.94
CA PRO A 123 7.17 -8.19 -10.00
C PRO A 123 7.48 -7.37 -11.25
N VAL A 124 6.90 -7.72 -12.39
CA VAL A 124 7.10 -7.02 -13.67
C VAL A 124 6.73 -5.53 -13.63
N LYS A 125 5.83 -5.12 -12.74
CA LYS A 125 5.49 -3.71 -12.56
C LYS A 125 6.65 -2.87 -11.99
N PHE A 126 7.60 -3.53 -11.36
CA PHE A 126 8.73 -2.92 -10.65
C PHE A 126 10.06 -3.47 -11.16
N ALA A 127 10.16 -3.64 -12.48
CA ALA A 127 11.28 -4.30 -13.14
C ALA A 127 12.66 -3.69 -12.78
N GLU A 128 12.72 -2.37 -12.54
CA GLU A 128 13.96 -1.70 -12.14
C GLU A 128 14.47 -2.23 -10.78
N THR A 129 13.60 -2.26 -9.77
CA THR A 129 13.96 -2.78 -8.43
C THR A 129 14.25 -4.28 -8.47
N ILE A 130 13.50 -5.05 -9.27
CA ILE A 130 13.75 -6.49 -9.45
C ILE A 130 15.12 -6.72 -10.08
N ARG A 131 15.47 -5.95 -11.10
CA ARG A 131 16.78 -6.01 -11.76
C ARG A 131 17.91 -5.62 -10.81
N GLU A 132 17.70 -4.60 -10.00
CA GLU A 132 18.64 -4.19 -8.95
C GLU A 132 18.92 -5.34 -7.97
N ALA A 133 17.86 -6.01 -7.50
CA ALA A 133 17.96 -7.07 -6.50
C ALA A 133 18.57 -8.37 -7.07
N THR A 134 18.21 -8.77 -8.29
CA THR A 134 18.48 -10.11 -8.82
C THR A 134 19.39 -10.13 -10.04
N GLY A 135 19.63 -8.98 -10.68
CA GLY A 135 20.33 -8.87 -11.96
C GLY A 135 19.53 -9.41 -13.16
N ARG A 136 18.27 -9.78 -12.98
CA ARG A 136 17.41 -10.40 -14.00
C ARG A 136 16.18 -9.54 -14.31
N GLU A 137 15.69 -9.63 -15.54
CA GLU A 137 14.40 -9.08 -15.90
C GLU A 137 13.27 -9.98 -15.35
N PRO A 138 12.23 -9.42 -14.73
CA PRO A 138 11.06 -10.21 -14.36
C PRO A 138 10.30 -10.64 -15.61
N GLU A 139 9.73 -11.85 -15.54
CA GLU A 139 8.91 -12.38 -16.64
C GLU A 139 7.61 -11.58 -16.77
N VAL A 140 7.28 -11.20 -18.00
CA VAL A 140 5.98 -10.60 -18.34
C VAL A 140 4.97 -11.73 -18.56
N PRO A 141 3.92 -11.85 -17.75
CA PRO A 141 2.90 -12.87 -18.00
C PRO A 141 2.29 -12.74 -19.39
N GLU A 142 2.08 -13.87 -20.08
CA GLU A 142 1.59 -13.92 -21.48
C GLU A 142 0.33 -13.04 -21.69
N ARG A 143 -0.59 -13.06 -20.73
CA ARG A 143 -1.82 -12.23 -20.78
C ARG A 143 -1.57 -10.71 -20.82
N PHE A 144 -0.36 -10.26 -20.49
CA PHE A 144 0.03 -8.84 -20.48
C PHE A 144 1.13 -8.53 -21.50
N ALA A 145 1.54 -9.49 -22.35
CA ALA A 145 2.66 -9.32 -23.27
C ALA A 145 2.48 -8.13 -24.22
N THR A 146 1.24 -7.82 -24.61
CA THR A 146 0.94 -6.73 -25.55
C THR A 146 0.52 -5.43 -24.87
N ILE A 147 0.42 -5.38 -23.52
CA ILE A 147 -0.14 -4.20 -22.83
C ILE A 147 0.74 -2.95 -22.99
N MET A 148 2.05 -3.13 -23.16
CA MET A 148 2.98 -2.01 -23.34
C MET A 148 2.89 -1.38 -24.72
N ASP A 149 2.43 -2.14 -25.71
CA ASP A 149 2.24 -1.71 -27.10
C ASP A 149 0.80 -1.28 -27.38
N ALA A 150 -0.10 -1.44 -26.41
CA ALA A 150 -1.50 -1.07 -26.55
C ALA A 150 -1.67 0.45 -26.62
N GLU A 151 -2.63 0.89 -27.42
CA GLU A 151 -3.03 2.29 -27.48
C GLU A 151 -3.51 2.78 -26.10
N ARG A 152 -3.05 3.94 -25.69
CA ARG A 152 -3.47 4.57 -24.43
C ARG A 152 -4.71 5.43 -24.68
N HIS A 153 -5.77 5.12 -23.96
CA HIS A 153 -6.97 5.94 -23.90
C HIS A 153 -6.92 6.82 -22.64
N VAL A 154 -6.58 8.08 -22.82
CA VAL A 154 -6.42 9.04 -21.72
C VAL A 154 -7.15 10.34 -22.09
N GLU A 155 -7.94 10.85 -21.14
CA GLU A 155 -8.61 12.14 -21.24
C GLU A 155 -8.12 13.04 -20.10
N ASP A 156 -7.67 14.24 -20.44
CA ASP A 156 -7.27 15.25 -19.48
C ASP A 156 -8.49 16.05 -19.01
N LEU A 157 -8.86 15.88 -17.74
CA LEU A 157 -9.99 16.55 -17.14
C LEU A 157 -9.54 17.53 -16.04
N PRO A 158 -10.26 18.67 -15.86
CA PRO A 158 -10.06 19.53 -14.70
C PRO A 158 -10.28 18.77 -13.38
N ASN A 159 -9.60 19.16 -12.31
CA ASN A 159 -9.85 18.64 -10.97
C ASN A 159 -11.15 19.22 -10.39
N ASP A 160 -12.26 18.85 -11.01
CA ASP A 160 -13.61 19.28 -10.67
C ASP A 160 -14.57 18.09 -10.74
N ALA A 161 -15.25 17.81 -9.63
CA ALA A 161 -16.10 16.63 -9.49
C ALA A 161 -17.30 16.62 -10.45
N ASP A 162 -17.88 17.77 -10.76
CA ASP A 162 -19.06 17.83 -11.61
C ASP A 162 -18.68 17.68 -13.09
N THR A 163 -17.52 18.17 -13.49
CA THR A 163 -16.93 17.91 -14.82
C THR A 163 -16.65 16.42 -15.01
N VAL A 164 -16.05 15.75 -14.01
CA VAL A 164 -15.78 14.30 -14.10
C VAL A 164 -17.08 13.50 -14.16
N LYS A 165 -18.09 13.84 -13.38
CA LYS A 165 -19.42 13.18 -13.43
C LYS A 165 -20.09 13.35 -14.78
N ALA A 166 -20.04 14.57 -15.36
CA ALA A 166 -20.62 14.84 -16.67
C ALA A 166 -19.91 14.02 -17.76
N PHE A 167 -18.58 13.95 -17.72
CA PHE A 167 -17.80 13.13 -18.65
C PHE A 167 -18.17 11.64 -18.55
N ILE A 168 -18.31 11.10 -17.33
CA ILE A 168 -18.71 9.70 -17.14
C ILE A 168 -20.13 9.45 -17.68
N ALA A 169 -21.08 10.35 -17.43
CA ALA A 169 -22.45 10.20 -17.92
C ALA A 169 -22.50 10.20 -19.46
N ASP A 170 -21.80 11.13 -20.09
CA ASP A 170 -21.71 11.24 -21.54
C ASP A 170 -21.07 10.00 -22.18
N ALA A 171 -19.99 9.47 -21.58
CA ALA A 171 -19.35 8.25 -22.05
C ALA A 171 -20.27 7.03 -21.99
N ILE A 172 -21.13 6.93 -20.95
CA ILE A 172 -22.10 5.84 -20.81
C ILE A 172 -23.21 5.94 -21.86
N ASP A 173 -23.73 7.15 -22.10
CA ASP A 173 -24.80 7.37 -23.08
C ASP A 173 -24.38 7.09 -24.53
N HIS A 174 -23.07 7.14 -24.82
CA HIS A 174 -22.49 6.84 -26.13
C HIS A 174 -21.97 5.40 -26.26
N THR A 175 -22.01 4.59 -25.20
CA THR A 175 -21.66 3.17 -25.27
C THR A 175 -22.92 2.39 -25.69
N ASP A 176 -23.12 2.21 -26.99
CA ASP A 176 -24.10 1.26 -27.52
C ASP A 176 -23.72 -0.15 -27.02
N VAL A 177 -24.56 -0.72 -26.15
CA VAL A 177 -24.47 -2.09 -25.63
C VAL A 177 -24.94 -3.09 -26.69
#